data_12227b8dcb66a379649d1e11efd756ea
#
_entry.id   12227b8dcb66a379649d1e11efd756ea
#
_cell.length_a   1.000
_cell.length_b   1.000
_cell.length_c   1.000
_cell.angle_alpha   90.00
_cell.angle_beta   90.00
_cell.angle_gamma   90.00
#
_symmetry.space_group_name_H-M   'P 1'
#
loop_
_entity.id
_entity.type
_entity.pdbx_description
1 polymer ?
#
loop_
_entity_poly.entity_id
_entity_poly.type
_entity_poly.pdbx_seq_one_letter_code
_entity_poly.pdbx_strand_id
1 'polypeptide(L)'
;GALEGLLPVETALDDIPALALTTEDAFRLSQGRAVVLLPRQVEALETLLTGGSRTVLARQEQTLVAICEMRAGQLNPVRVFNL
;
A
#
# COMPACT_ATOMS: atom_id res chain seq x y z
N GLY A 1 7.95 -7.11 -15.31
CA GLY A 1 8.03 -8.40 -15.92
C GLY A 1 6.79 -9.23 -15.65
N ALA A 2 6.85 -10.45 -16.08
CA ALA A 2 5.70 -11.33 -15.96
C ALA A 2 5.31 -11.60 -14.51
N LEU A 3 6.23 -11.41 -13.61
CA LEU A 3 5.97 -11.71 -12.21
C LEU A 3 5.14 -10.66 -11.52
N GLU A 4 4.99 -9.50 -12.09
CA GLU A 4 4.19 -8.47 -11.45
C GLU A 4 2.77 -8.91 -11.21
N GLY A 5 2.28 -9.79 -12.03
CA GLY A 5 0.93 -10.27 -11.86
C GLY A 5 0.72 -11.05 -10.57
N LEU A 6 1.79 -11.52 -9.97
CA LEU A 6 1.70 -12.32 -8.76
C LEU A 6 1.81 -11.50 -7.50
N LEU A 7 2.38 -10.32 -7.59
CA LEU A 7 2.61 -9.47 -6.43
C LEU A 7 1.92 -8.15 -6.63
N PRO A 8 1.01 -7.79 -5.74
CA PRO A 8 0.34 -6.50 -5.85
C PRO A 8 1.21 -5.34 -5.40
N VAL A 9 2.46 -5.61 -5.08
CA VAL A 9 3.38 -4.60 -4.59
C VAL A 9 4.36 -4.23 -5.68
N GLU A 10 4.56 -2.95 -5.89
CA GLU A 10 5.53 -2.46 -6.85
C GLU A 10 6.20 -1.23 -6.29
N THR A 11 7.41 -0.95 -6.76
CA THR A 11 8.13 0.24 -6.35
C THR A 11 7.72 1.38 -7.27
N ALA A 12 7.35 2.49 -6.67
CA ALA A 12 6.97 3.68 -7.41
C ALA A 12 7.72 4.86 -6.85
N LEU A 13 8.16 5.75 -7.73
CA LEU A 13 8.80 7.00 -7.32
C LEU A 13 9.80 6.84 -6.17
N ASP A 14 11.06 6.74 -6.49
CA ASP A 14 12.09 6.83 -5.46
C ASP A 14 11.86 5.93 -4.26
N ASP A 15 11.75 4.66 -4.46
CA ASP A 15 11.74 3.69 -3.36
C ASP A 15 10.48 3.67 -2.51
N ILE A 16 9.44 4.39 -2.88
CA ILE A 16 8.18 4.28 -2.16
C ILE A 16 7.36 3.15 -2.79
N PRO A 17 7.13 2.07 -2.05
CA PRO A 17 6.37 0.96 -2.60
C PRO A 17 4.90 1.32 -2.76
N ALA A 18 4.27 0.75 -3.76
CA ALA A 18 2.85 0.91 -3.97
C ALA A 18 2.18 -0.45 -3.84
N LEU A 19 1.06 -0.48 -3.15
CA LEU A 19 0.29 -1.70 -2.94
C LEU A 19 -1.06 -1.55 -3.64
N ALA A 20 -1.38 -2.51 -4.49
CA ALA A 20 -2.67 -2.54 -5.15
C ALA A 20 -3.71 -3.13 -4.20
N LEU A 21 -4.81 -2.45 -4.03
CA LEU A 21 -5.85 -2.84 -3.08
C LEU A 21 -7.10 -3.29 -3.80
N THR A 22 -7.90 -4.08 -3.10
CA THR A 22 -9.24 -4.40 -3.55
C THR A 22 -10.12 -3.16 -3.40
N THR A 23 -11.29 -3.20 -4.03
CA THR A 23 -12.24 -2.11 -3.91
C THR A 23 -12.64 -1.88 -2.46
N GLU A 24 -12.83 -2.94 -1.70
CA GLU A 24 -13.20 -2.83 -0.29
C GLU A 24 -12.12 -2.14 0.53
N ASP A 25 -10.88 -2.55 0.34
CA ASP A 25 -9.77 -1.97 1.10
C ASP A 25 -9.55 -0.51 0.72
N ALA A 26 -9.65 -0.21 -0.56
CA ALA A 26 -9.53 1.17 -1.01
C ALA A 26 -10.63 2.03 -0.39
N PHE A 27 -11.84 1.48 -0.30
CA PHE A 27 -12.96 2.18 0.31
C PHE A 27 -12.70 2.47 1.79
N ARG A 28 -12.18 1.49 2.51
CA ARG A 28 -11.84 1.69 3.93
C ARG A 28 -10.85 2.81 4.12
N LEU A 29 -9.80 2.82 3.31
CA LEU A 29 -8.81 3.88 3.38
C LEU A 29 -9.41 5.23 3.06
N SER A 30 -10.32 5.28 2.10
CA SER A 30 -10.94 6.53 1.73
C SER A 30 -11.78 7.10 2.87
N GLN A 31 -12.16 6.26 3.81
CA GLN A 31 -12.90 6.69 5.00
C GLN A 31 -11.98 6.93 6.20
N GLY A 32 -10.69 6.86 6.00
CA GLY A 32 -9.76 7.07 7.09
C GLY A 32 -9.52 5.87 7.97
N ARG A 33 -9.90 4.68 7.51
CA ARG A 33 -9.74 3.46 8.30
C ARG A 33 -8.48 2.71 7.90
N ALA A 34 -7.87 2.04 8.86
CA ALA A 34 -6.72 1.20 8.60
C ALA A 34 -7.15 -0.09 7.90
N VAL A 35 -6.23 -0.62 7.09
CA VAL A 35 -6.44 -1.89 6.40
C VAL A 35 -5.47 -2.91 6.95
N VAL A 36 -5.99 -4.07 7.35
CA VAL A 36 -5.15 -5.17 7.83
C VAL A 36 -4.52 -5.87 6.64
N LEU A 37 -3.22 -6.06 6.69
CA LEU A 37 -2.49 -6.71 5.61
C LEU A 37 -2.31 -8.20 5.90
N LEU A 38 -2.22 -8.97 4.82
CA LEU A 38 -1.86 -10.37 4.94
C LEU A 38 -0.38 -10.49 5.27
N PRO A 39 0.04 -11.56 5.97
CA PRO A 39 1.45 -11.72 6.32
C PRO A 39 2.40 -11.61 5.12
N ARG A 40 2.02 -12.19 3.98
CA ARG A 40 2.87 -12.12 2.79
C ARG A 40 2.98 -10.68 2.26
N GLN A 41 1.94 -9.89 2.43
CA GLN A 41 1.99 -8.49 2.02
C GLN A 41 2.90 -7.69 2.93
N VAL A 42 2.83 -7.97 4.22
CA VAL A 42 3.71 -7.32 5.19
C VAL A 42 5.16 -7.63 4.86
N GLU A 43 5.47 -8.90 4.61
CA GLU A 43 6.84 -9.28 4.28
C GLU A 43 7.33 -8.61 3.01
N ALA A 44 6.50 -8.59 1.97
CA ALA A 44 6.87 -7.96 0.71
C ALA A 44 7.14 -6.48 0.90
N LEU A 45 6.30 -5.80 1.66
CA LEU A 45 6.48 -4.38 1.90
C LEU A 45 7.71 -4.10 2.75
N GLU A 46 7.94 -4.91 3.77
CA GLU A 46 9.13 -4.72 4.62
C GLU A 46 10.40 -4.87 3.82
N THR A 47 10.42 -5.75 2.84
CA THR A 47 11.57 -5.91 1.97
C THR A 47 11.82 -4.65 1.15
N LEU A 48 10.77 -3.98 0.74
CA LEU A 48 10.86 -2.77 -0.08
C LEU A 48 11.09 -1.51 0.74
N LEU A 49 10.66 -1.52 2.01
CA LEU A 49 10.83 -0.35 2.86
C LEU A 49 12.25 -0.33 3.41
N THR A 50 12.97 0.72 3.11
CA THR A 50 14.36 0.86 3.53
C THR A 50 14.55 2.16 4.25
N GLY A 51 15.68 2.26 4.98
CA GLY A 51 16.03 3.50 5.63
C GLY A 51 15.07 3.95 6.71
N GLY A 52 14.31 3.03 7.27
CA GLY A 52 13.35 3.35 8.32
C GLY A 52 12.05 3.94 7.82
N SER A 53 11.90 4.06 6.51
CA SER A 53 10.65 4.55 5.93
C SER A 53 9.54 3.52 6.09
N ARG A 54 8.33 3.97 6.34
CA ARG A 54 7.17 3.11 6.43
C ARG A 54 6.06 3.57 5.50
N THR A 55 6.36 4.48 4.60
CA THR A 55 5.38 5.05 3.69
C THR A 55 5.06 4.06 2.58
N VAL A 56 3.79 3.84 2.35
CA VAL A 56 3.29 2.96 1.31
C VAL A 56 2.19 3.68 0.55
N LEU A 57 2.25 3.61 -0.77
CA LEU A 57 1.20 4.19 -1.59
C LEU A 57 0.10 3.16 -1.78
N ALA A 58 -1.13 3.55 -1.55
CA ALA A 58 -2.28 2.68 -1.74
C ALA A 58 -2.92 3.00 -3.08
N ARG A 59 -3.08 1.97 -3.90
CA ARG A 59 -3.64 2.11 -5.24
C ARG A 59 -4.81 1.17 -5.43
N GLN A 60 -5.75 1.60 -6.24
CA GLN A 60 -6.80 0.71 -6.74
C GLN A 60 -6.72 0.76 -8.26
N GLU A 61 -6.34 -0.36 -8.85
CA GLU A 61 -6.04 -0.43 -10.27
C GLU A 61 -4.95 0.59 -10.62
N GLN A 62 -5.26 1.60 -11.40
CA GLN A 62 -4.28 2.61 -11.78
C GLN A 62 -4.47 3.92 -11.04
N THR A 63 -5.34 3.92 -10.04
CA THR A 63 -5.68 5.14 -9.32
C THR A 63 -5.02 5.15 -7.95
N LEU A 64 -4.35 6.24 -7.64
CA LEU A 64 -3.78 6.42 -6.31
C LEU A 64 -4.88 6.82 -5.34
N VAL A 65 -5.07 6.03 -4.31
CA VAL A 65 -6.14 6.23 -3.35
C VAL A 65 -5.67 7.01 -2.13
N ALA A 66 -4.53 6.64 -1.59
CA ALA A 66 -4.06 7.25 -0.37
C ALA A 66 -2.57 7.02 -0.19
N ILE A 67 -1.97 7.85 0.64
CA ILE A 67 -0.62 7.62 1.13
C ILE A 67 -0.77 7.09 2.53
N CYS A 68 -0.14 5.96 2.81
CA CYS A 68 -0.31 5.25 4.06
C CYS A 68 1.02 5.00 4.75
N GLU A 69 0.94 4.61 6.01
CA GLU A 69 2.08 4.16 6.77
C GLU A 69 1.81 2.74 7.23
N MET A 70 2.79 1.86 7.07
CA MET A 70 2.66 0.49 7.52
C MET A 70 3.10 0.38 8.97
N ARG A 71 2.19 -0.06 9.83
CA ARG A 71 2.46 -0.27 11.25
C ARG A 71 1.72 -1.50 11.73
N ALA A 72 2.41 -2.34 12.47
CA ALA A 72 1.80 -3.50 13.11
C ALA A 72 0.97 -4.34 12.14
N GLY A 73 1.45 -4.50 10.91
CA GLY A 73 0.77 -5.30 9.92
C GLY A 73 -0.46 -4.64 9.32
N GLN A 74 -0.59 -3.33 9.47
CA GLN A 74 -1.72 -2.59 8.93
C GLN A 74 -1.24 -1.40 8.11
N LEU A 75 -2.07 -1.00 7.16
CA LEU A 75 -1.88 0.26 6.46
C LEU A 75 -2.75 1.31 7.13
N ASN A 76 -2.11 2.35 7.64
CA ASN A 76 -2.81 3.44 8.29
C ASN A 76 -2.79 4.64 7.36
N PRO A 77 -3.95 5.15 6.94
CA PRO A 77 -3.98 6.26 5.98
C PRO A 77 -3.42 7.52 6.61
N VAL A 78 -2.45 8.11 5.94
CA VAL A 78 -1.87 9.39 6.34
C VAL A 78 -2.53 10.50 5.57
N ARG A 79 -2.75 10.27 4.28
CA ARG A 79 -3.37 11.25 3.43
C ARG A 79 -4.26 10.53 2.43
N VAL A 80 -5.51 10.90 2.38
CA VAL A 80 -6.48 10.28 1.51
C VAL A 80 -6.82 11.24 0.38
N PHE A 81 -6.87 10.70 -0.84
CA PHE A 81 -7.25 11.49 -2.01
C PHE A 81 -8.71 11.24 -2.34
N ASN A 82 -9.46 12.29 -2.47
CA ASN A 82 -10.86 12.18 -2.87
C ASN A 82 -10.92 12.15 -4.39
N LEU A 83 -11.53 11.12 -4.89
CA LEU A 83 -11.66 10.93 -6.33
C LEU A 83 -13.08 11.16 -6.80
#